data_7a8f1b4124469da840990ddc1d410e7a
#
_entry.id   7a8f1b4124469da840990ddc1d410e7a
#
_cell.length_a   1.000
_cell.length_b   1.000
_cell.length_c   1.000
_cell.angle_alpha   90.00
_cell.angle_beta   90.00
_cell.angle_gamma   90.00
#
_symmetry.space_group_name_H-M   'P 1'
#
loop_
_entity.id
_entity.type
_entity.pdbx_description
1 polymer ?
#
loop_
_entity_poly.entity_id
_entity_poly.type
_entity_poly.pdbx_seq_one_letter_code
_entity_poly.pdbx_strand_id
1 'polypeptide(L)'
;MAISIRLRFSSVQFCNVIFAKILKMISRKPSESTVIMTELVLPNDTNTFGNLMGGRLMYWMDIAAAIVGGKHCNAPVVTASVDNISFTNPIKLGNVVHIEAKITRSFNSSMEVHLNVWGEDIIQQYRYKSNEAYYTFVSLDPHNKPRPVPKLEPETDEEKLLYESALSRRQLRLIFAGKMNPMDAAELKALFTQS
;
A
#
# COMPACT_ATOMS: atom_id res chain seq x y z
N MET A 1 -42.00 -25.70 24.95
CA MET A 1 -41.02 -26.39 24.09
C MET A 1 -39.90 -25.37 23.72
N ALA A 2 -38.83 -25.38 24.49
CA ALA A 2 -37.77 -24.37 24.35
C ALA A 2 -36.65 -24.97 23.45
N ILE A 3 -36.46 -24.35 22.26
CA ILE A 3 -35.41 -24.71 21.33
C ILE A 3 -34.14 -24.05 21.81
N SER A 4 -33.26 -24.80 22.45
CA SER A 4 -31.91 -24.35 22.82
C SER A 4 -30.98 -24.49 21.62
N ILE A 5 -30.71 -23.39 20.93
CA ILE A 5 -29.69 -23.33 19.88
C ILE A 5 -28.33 -23.21 20.57
N ARG A 6 -27.66 -24.33 20.79
CA ARG A 6 -26.24 -24.37 21.18
C ARG A 6 -25.37 -24.14 19.95
N LEU A 7 -24.94 -22.89 19.75
CA LEU A 7 -23.84 -22.57 18.83
C LEU A 7 -22.53 -23.17 19.38
N ARG A 8 -22.14 -24.34 18.90
CA ARG A 8 -20.81 -24.92 19.12
C ARG A 8 -19.83 -24.22 18.17
N PHE A 9 -19.22 -23.12 18.61
CA PHE A 9 -18.02 -22.63 17.95
C PHE A 9 -16.87 -23.60 18.24
N SER A 10 -16.15 -24.04 17.19
CA SER A 10 -14.91 -24.78 17.38
C SER A 10 -13.88 -23.89 18.08
N SER A 11 -13.00 -24.47 18.88
CA SER A 11 -11.92 -23.75 19.59
C SER A 11 -11.08 -22.90 18.63
N VAL A 12 -10.91 -23.33 17.38
CA VAL A 12 -10.22 -22.62 16.31
C VAL A 12 -10.98 -21.36 15.85
N GLN A 13 -12.32 -21.44 15.72
CA GLN A 13 -13.14 -20.27 15.37
C GLN A 13 -13.14 -19.21 16.47
N PHE A 14 -13.18 -19.63 17.73
CA PHE A 14 -13.12 -18.71 18.86
C PHE A 14 -11.75 -18.02 18.96
N CYS A 15 -10.67 -18.76 18.74
CA CYS A 15 -9.31 -18.23 18.70
C CYS A 15 -9.12 -17.22 17.57
N ASN A 16 -9.65 -17.49 16.38
CA ASN A 16 -9.59 -16.56 15.23
C ASN A 16 -10.38 -15.27 15.47
N VAL A 17 -11.54 -15.32 16.12
CA VAL A 17 -12.33 -14.13 16.47
C VAL A 17 -11.63 -13.26 17.50
N ILE A 18 -11.02 -13.87 18.54
CA ILE A 18 -10.24 -13.13 19.54
C ILE A 18 -8.99 -12.53 18.91
N PHE A 19 -8.26 -13.29 18.09
CA PHE A 19 -7.07 -12.82 17.40
C PHE A 19 -7.38 -11.65 16.44
N ALA A 20 -8.49 -11.72 15.68
CA ALA A 20 -8.97 -10.63 14.86
C ALA A 20 -9.35 -9.38 15.66
N LYS A 21 -9.92 -9.55 16.86
CA LYS A 21 -10.23 -8.45 17.78
C LYS A 21 -8.98 -7.81 18.35
N ILE A 22 -7.99 -8.61 18.75
CA ILE A 22 -6.69 -8.14 19.26
C ILE A 22 -5.95 -7.37 18.16
N LEU A 23 -5.91 -7.89 16.93
CA LEU A 23 -5.27 -7.18 15.81
C LEU A 23 -5.91 -5.82 15.51
N LYS A 24 -7.23 -5.68 15.65
CA LYS A 24 -7.91 -4.38 15.55
C LYS A 24 -7.60 -3.41 16.71
N MET A 25 -7.12 -3.91 17.83
CA MET A 25 -6.72 -3.10 19.00
C MET A 25 -5.25 -2.67 18.95
N ILE A 26 -4.43 -3.34 18.11
CA ILE A 26 -3.03 -2.96 17.92
C ILE A 26 -3.00 -1.85 16.87
N SER A 27 -2.49 -0.70 17.23
CA SER A 27 -2.10 0.34 16.29
C SER A 27 -0.61 0.26 16.00
N ARG A 28 -0.21 0.72 14.82
CA ARG A 28 1.19 0.80 14.38
C ARG A 28 1.45 2.13 13.70
N LYS A 29 2.65 2.63 13.91
CA LYS A 29 3.14 3.84 13.25
C LYS A 29 3.67 3.52 11.87
N PRO A 30 3.60 4.45 10.90
CA PRO A 30 4.21 4.25 9.58
C PRO A 30 5.70 3.89 9.66
N SER A 31 6.43 4.53 10.57
CA SER A 31 7.87 4.32 10.81
C SER A 31 8.24 2.86 11.16
N GLU A 32 7.36 2.11 11.80
CA GLU A 32 7.60 0.71 12.20
C GLU A 32 7.67 -0.26 11.01
N SER A 33 7.06 0.09 9.87
CA SER A 33 6.99 -0.77 8.69
C SER A 33 7.65 -0.18 7.45
N THR A 34 8.03 1.09 7.45
CA THR A 34 8.69 1.76 6.32
C THR A 34 9.88 0.95 5.81
N VAL A 35 10.02 0.90 4.50
CA VAL A 35 11.11 0.21 3.78
C VAL A 35 11.72 1.16 2.77
N ILE A 36 13.04 1.15 2.72
CA ILE A 36 13.82 1.77 1.63
C ILE A 36 14.52 0.63 0.90
N MET A 37 14.20 0.46 -0.37
CA MET A 37 14.86 -0.48 -1.25
C MET A 37 15.74 0.29 -2.22
N THR A 38 16.92 -0.24 -2.49
CA THR A 38 17.90 0.40 -3.38
C THR A 38 18.41 -0.62 -4.40
N GLU A 39 18.32 -0.28 -5.69
CA GLU A 39 18.70 -1.15 -6.81
C GLU A 39 19.60 -0.39 -7.79
N LEU A 40 20.59 -1.07 -8.35
CA LEU A 40 21.40 -0.55 -9.43
C LEU A 40 20.76 -0.95 -10.77
N VAL A 41 20.61 0.01 -11.68
CA VAL A 41 20.07 -0.27 -13.01
C VAL A 41 21.12 -0.96 -13.87
N LEU A 42 20.90 -2.24 -14.17
CA LEU A 42 21.76 -3.09 -14.97
C LEU A 42 21.28 -3.13 -16.45
N PRO A 43 22.13 -3.59 -17.39
CA PRO A 43 21.75 -3.70 -18.80
C PRO A 43 20.44 -4.46 -19.04
N ASN A 44 20.20 -5.56 -18.29
CA ASN A 44 18.99 -6.38 -18.40
C ASN A 44 17.71 -5.70 -17.85
N ASP A 45 17.84 -4.57 -17.16
CA ASP A 45 16.74 -3.80 -16.61
C ASP A 45 16.30 -2.66 -17.54
N THR A 46 17.05 -2.44 -18.65
CA THR A 46 16.86 -1.29 -19.53
C THR A 46 16.14 -1.63 -20.82
N ASN A 47 15.43 -0.63 -21.35
CA ASN A 47 14.87 -0.63 -22.69
C ASN A 47 15.91 -0.25 -23.75
N THR A 48 15.52 -0.21 -25.02
CA THR A 48 16.38 0.13 -26.17
C THR A 48 16.95 1.54 -26.13
N PHE A 49 16.43 2.42 -25.27
CA PHE A 49 16.94 3.79 -25.05
C PHE A 49 17.93 3.88 -23.88
N GLY A 50 18.30 2.74 -23.26
CA GLY A 50 19.19 2.73 -22.12
C GLY A 50 18.56 3.23 -20.81
N ASN A 51 17.22 3.29 -20.75
CA ASN A 51 16.50 3.68 -19.54
C ASN A 51 15.86 2.47 -18.86
N LEU A 52 15.71 2.52 -17.54
CA LEU A 52 15.00 1.50 -16.76
C LEU A 52 13.61 1.26 -17.36
N MET A 53 13.28 0.00 -17.62
CA MET A 53 11.96 -0.39 -18.08
C MET A 53 10.92 -0.15 -16.99
N GLY A 54 9.77 0.46 -17.37
CA GLY A 54 8.66 0.70 -16.45
C GLY A 54 8.17 -0.57 -15.76
N GLY A 55 8.07 -1.68 -16.49
CA GLY A 55 7.67 -2.96 -15.90
C GLY A 55 8.67 -3.50 -14.85
N ARG A 56 9.99 -3.25 -15.04
CA ARG A 56 11.01 -3.61 -14.07
C ARG A 56 10.90 -2.73 -12.82
N LEU A 57 10.70 -1.43 -12.99
CA LEU A 57 10.46 -0.54 -11.86
C LEU A 57 9.21 -0.92 -11.08
N MET A 58 8.09 -1.20 -11.76
CA MET A 58 6.86 -1.66 -11.12
C MET A 58 7.06 -2.96 -10.32
N TYR A 59 7.86 -3.89 -10.82
CA TYR A 59 8.22 -5.12 -10.11
C TYR A 59 8.96 -4.84 -8.80
N TRP A 60 9.94 -3.93 -8.80
CA TRP A 60 10.65 -3.53 -7.58
C TRP A 60 9.74 -2.78 -6.61
N MET A 61 8.87 -1.91 -7.13
CA MET A 61 7.87 -1.20 -6.32
C MET A 61 6.89 -2.17 -5.65
N ASP A 62 6.44 -3.22 -6.35
CA ASP A 62 5.55 -4.24 -5.80
C ASP A 62 6.22 -5.03 -4.67
N ILE A 63 7.50 -5.40 -4.84
CA ILE A 63 8.29 -6.06 -3.79
C ILE A 63 8.41 -5.15 -2.56
N ALA A 64 8.81 -3.88 -2.72
CA ALA A 64 8.95 -2.96 -1.61
C ALA A 64 7.62 -2.79 -0.86
N ALA A 65 6.51 -2.63 -1.58
CA ALA A 65 5.17 -2.50 -1.02
C ALA A 65 4.70 -3.78 -0.32
N ALA A 66 4.98 -4.96 -0.86
CA ALA A 66 4.67 -6.25 -0.24
C ALA A 66 5.43 -6.42 1.09
N ILE A 67 6.72 -6.03 1.15
CA ILE A 67 7.52 -6.07 2.38
C ILE A 67 6.91 -5.14 3.43
N VAL A 68 6.56 -3.90 3.07
CA VAL A 68 5.91 -2.94 3.96
C VAL A 68 4.60 -3.49 4.51
N GLY A 69 3.73 -4.00 3.62
CA GLY A 69 2.45 -4.59 4.01
C GLY A 69 2.61 -5.79 4.93
N GLY A 70 3.55 -6.69 4.61
CA GLY A 70 3.87 -7.86 5.42
C GLY A 70 4.37 -7.48 6.82
N LYS A 71 5.28 -6.49 6.91
CA LYS A 71 5.76 -5.94 8.19
C LYS A 71 4.63 -5.32 9.00
N HIS A 72 3.76 -4.52 8.37
CA HIS A 72 2.65 -3.87 9.05
C HIS A 72 1.63 -4.88 9.60
N CYS A 73 1.30 -5.90 8.82
CA CYS A 73 0.28 -6.91 9.20
C CYS A 73 0.84 -8.08 9.99
N ASN A 74 2.15 -8.30 9.95
CA ASN A 74 2.78 -9.54 10.40
C ASN A 74 2.06 -10.78 9.81
N ALA A 75 1.81 -10.73 8.48
CA ALA A 75 1.06 -11.75 7.74
C ALA A 75 1.31 -11.62 6.23
N PRO A 76 1.01 -12.68 5.44
CA PRO A 76 1.01 -12.60 3.98
C PRO A 76 0.08 -11.51 3.47
N VAL A 77 0.50 -10.83 2.40
CA VAL A 77 -0.28 -9.80 1.72
C VAL A 77 -0.25 -10.03 0.22
N VAL A 78 -1.31 -9.58 -0.47
CA VAL A 78 -1.40 -9.64 -1.93
C VAL A 78 -1.76 -8.29 -2.49
N THR A 79 -1.21 -7.96 -3.65
CA THR A 79 -1.53 -6.74 -4.40
C THR A 79 -2.96 -6.82 -4.89
N ALA A 80 -3.77 -5.83 -4.55
CA ALA A 80 -5.18 -5.75 -4.97
C ALA A 80 -5.42 -4.69 -6.04
N SER A 81 -4.69 -3.59 -6.01
CA SER A 81 -4.70 -2.56 -7.06
C SER A 81 -3.42 -1.75 -7.05
N VAL A 82 -3.12 -1.19 -8.20
CA VAL A 82 -2.05 -0.23 -8.43
C VAL A 82 -2.70 1.01 -9.02
N ASP A 83 -2.55 2.13 -8.33
CA ASP A 83 -3.22 3.37 -8.70
C ASP A 83 -2.21 4.37 -9.26
N ASN A 84 -2.51 4.86 -10.45
CA ASN A 84 -1.91 6.02 -11.11
C ASN A 84 -0.38 6.12 -11.02
N ILE A 85 0.33 5.28 -11.79
CA ILE A 85 1.78 5.39 -11.92
C ILE A 85 2.11 6.37 -13.05
N SER A 86 2.83 7.44 -12.72
CA SER A 86 3.37 8.38 -13.70
C SER A 86 4.89 8.24 -13.78
N PHE A 87 5.42 8.03 -14.99
CA PHE A 87 6.84 7.98 -15.27
C PHE A 87 7.30 9.36 -15.70
N THR A 88 7.73 10.19 -14.74
CA THR A 88 8.03 11.61 -15.00
C THR A 88 9.46 11.80 -15.51
N ASN A 89 10.42 11.18 -14.85
CA ASN A 89 11.83 11.30 -15.18
C ASN A 89 12.44 9.90 -15.42
N PRO A 90 13.09 9.66 -16.59
CA PRO A 90 13.72 8.39 -16.89
C PRO A 90 14.92 8.14 -15.97
N ILE A 91 15.10 6.89 -15.56
CA ILE A 91 16.27 6.45 -14.80
C ILE A 91 17.17 5.69 -15.76
N LYS A 92 18.44 6.12 -15.88
CA LYS A 92 19.38 5.60 -16.88
C LYS A 92 20.12 4.35 -16.40
N LEU A 93 20.65 3.59 -17.34
CA LEU A 93 21.64 2.54 -17.07
C LEU A 93 22.77 3.08 -16.18
N GLY A 94 23.14 2.33 -15.15
CA GLY A 94 24.18 2.70 -14.20
C GLY A 94 23.73 3.66 -13.09
N ASN A 95 22.51 4.20 -13.16
CA ASN A 95 21.95 4.98 -12.05
C ASN A 95 21.43 4.04 -10.96
N VAL A 96 21.32 4.57 -9.77
CA VAL A 96 20.71 3.88 -8.62
C VAL A 96 19.26 4.30 -8.47
N VAL A 97 18.39 3.33 -8.20
CA VAL A 97 16.97 3.54 -7.87
C VAL A 97 16.79 3.43 -6.36
N HIS A 98 16.16 4.43 -5.76
CA HIS A 98 15.74 4.38 -4.36
C HIS A 98 14.21 4.36 -4.32
N ILE A 99 13.64 3.35 -3.68
CA ILE A 99 12.19 3.19 -3.49
C ILE A 99 11.91 3.26 -2.01
N GLU A 100 11.25 4.33 -1.57
CA GLU A 100 10.71 4.42 -0.23
C GLU A 100 9.24 4.00 -0.27
N ALA A 101 8.88 3.04 0.56
CA ALA A 101 7.52 2.54 0.69
C ALA A 101 7.05 2.68 2.14
N LYS A 102 5.86 3.27 2.35
CA LYS A 102 5.23 3.41 3.68
C LYS A 102 3.72 3.22 3.58
N ILE A 103 3.11 2.70 4.66
CA ILE A 103 1.66 2.64 4.78
C ILE A 103 1.12 4.05 4.98
N THR A 104 0.11 4.44 4.20
CA THR A 104 -0.60 5.72 4.38
C THR A 104 -1.90 5.55 5.14
N ARG A 105 -2.60 4.42 4.94
CA ARG A 105 -3.84 4.12 5.66
C ARG A 105 -4.11 2.63 5.69
N SER A 106 -4.56 2.14 6.85
CA SER A 106 -5.17 0.82 6.99
C SER A 106 -6.70 0.93 6.96
N PHE A 107 -7.36 -0.06 6.35
CA PHE A 107 -8.82 -0.22 6.32
C PHE A 107 -9.22 -1.47 7.12
N ASN A 108 -10.26 -2.19 6.71
CA ASN A 108 -10.65 -3.40 7.44
C ASN A 108 -9.65 -4.55 7.24
N SER A 109 -9.43 -4.96 5.99
CA SER A 109 -8.53 -6.05 5.60
C SER A 109 -7.51 -5.63 4.54
N SER A 110 -7.49 -4.37 4.18
CA SER A 110 -6.59 -3.80 3.19
C SER A 110 -5.85 -2.60 3.76
N MET A 111 -4.76 -2.23 3.10
CA MET A 111 -3.98 -1.05 3.40
C MET A 111 -3.51 -0.40 2.11
N GLU A 112 -3.34 0.91 2.15
CA GLU A 112 -2.72 1.67 1.08
C GLU A 112 -1.24 1.90 1.41
N VAL A 113 -0.39 1.65 0.41
CA VAL A 113 1.05 1.89 0.45
C VAL A 113 1.38 3.02 -0.50
N HIS A 114 2.06 4.05 -0.02
CA HIS A 114 2.65 5.10 -0.82
C HIS A 114 4.09 4.73 -1.17
N LEU A 115 4.44 4.90 -2.43
CA LEU A 115 5.76 4.62 -2.97
C LEU A 115 6.32 5.90 -3.60
N ASN A 116 7.44 6.36 -3.07
CA ASN A 116 8.26 7.40 -3.66
C ASN A 116 9.50 6.78 -4.30
N VAL A 117 9.80 7.17 -5.52
CA VAL A 117 10.94 6.65 -6.28
C VAL A 117 11.85 7.81 -6.72
N TRP A 118 13.14 7.64 -6.44
CA TRP A 118 14.19 8.54 -6.89
C TRP A 118 15.21 7.79 -7.74
N GLY A 119 15.70 8.45 -8.77
CA GLY A 119 16.91 8.08 -9.48
C GLY A 119 18.09 8.86 -8.92
N GLU A 120 19.26 8.22 -8.88
CA GLU A 120 20.51 8.86 -8.46
C GLU A 120 21.63 8.52 -9.46
N ASP A 121 22.24 9.56 -10.04
CA ASP A 121 23.50 9.44 -10.75
C ASP A 121 24.64 9.57 -9.73
N ILE A 122 25.24 8.45 -9.36
CA ILE A 122 26.28 8.40 -8.34
C ILE A 122 27.60 9.07 -8.78
N ILE A 123 27.83 9.17 -10.09
CA ILE A 123 29.04 9.80 -10.65
C ILE A 123 28.89 11.33 -10.60
N GLN A 124 27.72 11.84 -10.97
CA GLN A 124 27.42 13.27 -10.93
C GLN A 124 26.92 13.74 -9.56
N GLN A 125 26.72 12.81 -8.61
CA GLN A 125 26.21 13.06 -7.25
C GLN A 125 24.86 13.81 -7.29
N TYR A 126 23.99 13.42 -8.22
CA TYR A 126 22.69 14.07 -8.44
C TYR A 126 21.55 13.09 -8.24
N ARG A 127 20.62 13.43 -7.31
CA ARG A 127 19.41 12.67 -7.03
C ARG A 127 18.16 13.46 -7.47
N TYR A 128 17.22 12.78 -8.09
CA TYR A 128 15.99 13.38 -8.62
C TYR A 128 14.78 12.49 -8.38
N LYS A 129 13.61 13.10 -8.16
CA LYS A 129 12.34 12.38 -8.06
C LYS A 129 11.97 11.84 -9.44
N SER A 130 11.70 10.53 -9.53
CA SER A 130 11.31 9.88 -10.79
C SER A 130 9.83 9.56 -10.81
N ASN A 131 9.32 8.86 -9.80
CA ASN A 131 7.97 8.32 -9.79
C ASN A 131 7.32 8.45 -8.42
N GLU A 132 5.99 8.39 -8.44
CA GLU A 132 5.15 8.25 -7.25
C GLU A 132 3.97 7.36 -7.59
N ALA A 133 3.57 6.50 -6.65
CA ALA A 133 2.40 5.63 -6.83
C ALA A 133 1.77 5.24 -5.50
N TYR A 134 0.52 4.80 -5.59
CA TYR A 134 -0.23 4.23 -4.47
C TYR A 134 -0.67 2.82 -4.81
N TYR A 135 -0.29 1.87 -3.97
CA TYR A 135 -0.65 0.46 -4.11
C TYR A 135 -1.61 0.08 -3.00
N THR A 136 -2.54 -0.81 -3.30
CA THR A 136 -3.42 -1.39 -2.28
C THR A 136 -3.11 -2.85 -2.10
N PHE A 137 -2.84 -3.23 -0.86
CA PHE A 137 -2.63 -4.62 -0.46
C PHE A 137 -3.75 -5.13 0.43
N VAL A 138 -4.05 -6.42 0.31
CA VAL A 138 -4.99 -7.14 1.19
C VAL A 138 -4.20 -8.15 2.02
N SER A 139 -4.42 -8.14 3.34
CA SER A 139 -3.84 -9.12 4.24
C SER A 139 -4.65 -10.40 4.24
N LEU A 140 -3.97 -11.56 4.19
CA LEU A 140 -4.57 -12.87 4.10
C LEU A 140 -4.31 -13.69 5.37
N ASP A 141 -5.27 -14.54 5.70
CA ASP A 141 -5.11 -15.59 6.70
C ASP A 141 -4.48 -16.87 6.10
N PRO A 142 -4.16 -17.90 6.90
CA PRO A 142 -3.61 -19.17 6.40
C PRO A 142 -4.50 -19.91 5.39
N HIS A 143 -5.78 -19.53 5.27
CA HIS A 143 -6.74 -20.10 4.31
C HIS A 143 -6.94 -19.21 3.09
N ASN A 144 -6.05 -18.23 2.87
CA ASN A 144 -6.11 -17.23 1.80
C ASN A 144 -7.37 -16.36 1.82
N LYS A 145 -7.96 -16.13 3.01
CA LYS A 145 -9.10 -15.22 3.17
C LYS A 145 -8.64 -13.87 3.71
N PRO A 146 -9.29 -12.76 3.33
CA PRO A 146 -8.99 -11.45 3.87
C PRO A 146 -9.12 -11.42 5.41
N ARG A 147 -8.08 -10.93 6.10
CA ARG A 147 -8.06 -10.79 7.56
C ARG A 147 -7.93 -9.32 7.96
N PRO A 148 -8.40 -8.94 9.17
CA PRO A 148 -8.21 -7.60 9.69
C PRO A 148 -6.74 -7.20 9.75
N VAL A 149 -6.46 -5.92 9.49
CA VAL A 149 -5.12 -5.31 9.60
C VAL A 149 -5.05 -4.41 10.83
N PRO A 150 -3.86 -4.22 11.43
CA PRO A 150 -3.63 -3.24 12.49
C PRO A 150 -4.03 -1.84 12.02
N LYS A 151 -4.48 -0.99 12.95
CA LYS A 151 -4.73 0.42 12.66
C LYS A 151 -3.42 1.14 12.42
N LEU A 152 -3.43 2.13 11.54
CA LEU A 152 -2.31 3.04 11.35
C LEU A 152 -2.51 4.30 12.21
N GLU A 153 -1.48 4.72 12.93
CA GLU A 153 -1.42 5.99 13.65
C GLU A 153 -0.35 6.88 13.05
N PRO A 154 -0.72 7.85 12.20
CA PRO A 154 0.23 8.77 11.58
C PRO A 154 0.83 9.69 12.63
N GLU A 155 2.16 9.96 12.53
CA GLU A 155 2.90 10.76 13.50
C GLU A 155 3.13 12.19 12.99
N THR A 156 3.62 12.32 11.76
CA THR A 156 3.95 13.62 11.16
C THR A 156 2.75 14.25 10.47
N ASP A 157 2.83 15.55 10.22
CA ASP A 157 1.75 16.27 9.51
C ASP A 157 1.65 15.81 8.05
N GLU A 158 2.77 15.46 7.41
CA GLU A 158 2.76 14.83 6.09
C GLU A 158 2.00 13.48 6.11
N GLU A 159 2.27 12.64 7.10
CA GLU A 159 1.59 11.35 7.25
C GLU A 159 0.10 11.51 7.52
N LYS A 160 -0.29 12.49 8.32
CA LYS A 160 -1.71 12.82 8.56
C LYS A 160 -2.40 13.25 7.26
N LEU A 161 -1.76 14.10 6.46
CA LEU A 161 -2.28 14.54 5.17
C LEU A 161 -2.45 13.35 4.21
N LEU A 162 -1.45 12.47 4.11
CA LEU A 162 -1.52 11.24 3.32
C LEU A 162 -2.61 10.28 3.82
N TYR A 163 -2.78 10.19 5.13
CA TYR A 163 -3.79 9.35 5.76
C TYR A 163 -5.22 9.84 5.46
N GLU A 164 -5.48 11.13 5.54
CA GLU A 164 -6.78 11.71 5.25
C GLU A 164 -7.11 11.60 3.75
N SER A 165 -6.19 11.98 2.88
CA SER A 165 -6.38 11.92 1.43
C SER A 165 -6.52 10.49 0.87
N ALA A 166 -6.09 9.47 1.61
CA ALA A 166 -6.28 8.06 1.24
C ALA A 166 -7.76 7.66 1.12
N LEU A 167 -8.68 8.35 1.81
CA LEU A 167 -10.12 8.09 1.68
C LEU A 167 -10.64 8.47 0.29
N SER A 168 -10.28 9.65 -0.20
CA SER A 168 -10.69 10.12 -1.53
C SER A 168 -10.11 9.22 -2.62
N ARG A 169 -8.82 8.83 -2.51
CA ARG A 169 -8.20 7.87 -3.45
C ARG A 169 -8.93 6.52 -3.44
N ARG A 170 -9.29 6.02 -2.26
CA ARG A 170 -10.06 4.78 -2.14
C ARG A 170 -11.43 4.90 -2.79
N GLN A 171 -12.16 5.99 -2.56
CA GLN A 171 -13.48 6.20 -3.16
C GLN A 171 -13.39 6.25 -4.67
N LEU A 172 -12.41 6.97 -5.24
CA LEU A 172 -12.15 7.03 -6.67
C LEU A 172 -11.92 5.62 -7.26
N ARG A 173 -11.05 4.82 -6.63
CA ARG A 173 -10.79 3.44 -7.03
C ARG A 173 -12.04 2.56 -7.00
N LEU A 174 -12.86 2.68 -5.96
CA LEU A 174 -14.11 1.91 -5.84
C LEU A 174 -15.14 2.31 -6.91
N ILE A 175 -15.18 3.59 -7.30
CA ILE A 175 -16.04 4.08 -8.39
C ILE A 175 -15.57 3.46 -9.72
N PHE A 176 -14.28 3.53 -10.05
CA PHE A 176 -13.74 2.93 -11.27
C PHE A 176 -13.91 1.41 -11.32
N ALA A 177 -13.90 0.75 -10.17
CA ALA A 177 -14.17 -0.69 -10.06
C ALA A 177 -15.68 -1.04 -10.10
N GLY A 178 -16.59 -0.05 -10.25
CA GLY A 178 -18.04 -0.26 -10.22
C GLY A 178 -18.58 -0.71 -8.85
N LYS A 179 -17.83 -0.50 -7.77
CA LYS A 179 -18.18 -0.94 -6.39
C LYS A 179 -18.71 0.17 -5.51
N MET A 180 -18.79 1.40 -6.00
CA MET A 180 -19.34 2.56 -5.29
C MET A 180 -20.03 3.49 -6.28
N ASN A 181 -21.20 3.99 -5.91
CA ASN A 181 -21.85 5.04 -6.70
C ASN A 181 -21.11 6.37 -6.47
N PRO A 182 -20.79 7.17 -7.52
CA PRO A 182 -20.18 8.48 -7.35
C PRO A 182 -20.94 9.42 -6.41
N MET A 183 -22.28 9.25 -6.32
CA MET A 183 -23.11 10.05 -5.42
C MET A 183 -22.86 9.75 -3.93
N ASP A 184 -22.30 8.58 -3.60
CA ASP A 184 -22.00 8.17 -2.22
C ASP A 184 -20.56 8.51 -1.79
N ALA A 185 -19.74 9.07 -2.70
CA ALA A 185 -18.35 9.40 -2.47
C ALA A 185 -18.17 10.76 -1.78
N ALA A 186 -18.51 10.85 -0.48
CA ALA A 186 -18.50 12.10 0.27
C ALA A 186 -17.11 12.77 0.34
N GLU A 187 -16.07 11.99 0.62
CA GLU A 187 -14.69 12.49 0.74
C GLU A 187 -14.15 13.00 -0.60
N LEU A 188 -14.46 12.28 -1.69
CA LEU A 188 -14.07 12.71 -3.03
C LEU A 188 -14.80 13.99 -3.44
N LYS A 189 -16.10 14.11 -3.15
CA LYS A 189 -16.87 15.32 -3.44
C LYS A 189 -16.35 16.55 -2.68
N ALA A 190 -15.93 16.37 -1.42
CA ALA A 190 -15.41 17.46 -0.62
C ALA A 190 -14.21 18.16 -1.25
N LEU A 191 -13.40 17.45 -2.07
CA LEU A 191 -12.27 18.04 -2.80
C LEU A 191 -12.70 19.06 -3.85
N PHE A 192 -13.91 18.93 -4.40
CA PHE A 192 -14.44 19.83 -5.44
C PHE A 192 -15.32 20.96 -4.90
N THR A 193 -15.66 20.91 -3.61
CA THR A 193 -16.54 21.93 -2.97
C THR A 193 -15.77 22.92 -2.11
N GLN A 194 -14.47 22.75 -1.92
CA GLN A 194 -13.58 23.65 -1.17
C GLN A 194 -12.89 24.71 -2.06
N SER A 195 -13.40 24.94 -3.26
CA SER A 195 -12.90 25.95 -4.22
C SER A 195 -13.66 27.26 -4.09
#